data_f5b767e0dcf49bff31e7999777719e22
#
_entry.id   f5b767e0dcf49bff31e7999777719e22
#
_cell.length_a   1.000
_cell.length_b   1.000
_cell.length_c   1.000
_cell.angle_alpha   90.00
_cell.angle_beta   90.00
_cell.angle_gamma   90.00
#
_symmetry.space_group_name_H-M   'P 1'
#
loop_
_entity.id
_entity.type
_entity.pdbx_description
1 polymer ?
#
loop_
_entity_poly.entity_id
_entity_poly.type
_entity_poly.pdbx_seq_one_letter_code
_entity_poly.pdbx_strand_id
1 'polypeptide(L)'
;MRSGRDFEYGVFDCSRMEITASRRIKAGGLVIVEGAYALRPELRDIYDMKIFMKIDSGLQEQRITARNGSEKAKTFREKWIPMEMAYFKAFDIEKAADAVIDQSFKESWQKL
;
A
#
# COMPACT_ATOMS: atom_id res chain seq x y z
N MET A 1 -1.58 1.76 -18.51
CA MET A 1 -2.82 1.70 -17.68
C MET A 1 -3.83 2.76 -18.09
N ARG A 2 -3.54 4.05 -17.96
CA ARG A 2 -4.44 5.15 -18.39
C ARG A 2 -4.63 5.25 -19.90
N SER A 3 -3.67 4.76 -20.68
CA SER A 3 -3.76 4.78 -22.16
C SER A 3 -4.82 3.83 -22.75
N GLY A 4 -5.43 2.98 -21.96
CA GLY A 4 -6.35 1.94 -22.43
C GLY A 4 -5.66 0.84 -23.20
N ARG A 5 -4.35 0.71 -23.13
CA ARG A 5 -3.57 -0.33 -23.80
C ARG A 5 -3.11 -1.39 -22.83
N ASP A 6 -2.88 -2.59 -23.34
CA ASP A 6 -2.19 -3.63 -22.59
C ASP A 6 -0.80 -3.14 -22.18
N PHE A 7 -0.31 -3.58 -21.04
CA PHE A 7 1.02 -3.20 -20.58
C PHE A 7 1.69 -4.36 -19.82
N GLU A 8 3.00 -4.27 -19.69
CA GLU A 8 3.79 -5.19 -18.89
C GLU A 8 4.47 -4.46 -17.74
N TYR A 9 4.68 -5.16 -16.62
CA TYR A 9 5.49 -4.66 -15.53
C TYR A 9 6.41 -5.75 -15.00
N GLY A 10 7.58 -5.32 -14.47
CA GLY A 10 8.53 -6.22 -13.84
C GLY A 10 8.09 -6.60 -12.43
N VAL A 11 8.26 -7.88 -12.10
CA VAL A 11 8.04 -8.38 -10.74
C VAL A 11 9.38 -8.34 -9.98
N PHE A 12 9.43 -7.48 -8.95
CA PHE A 12 10.62 -7.34 -8.13
C PHE A 12 10.66 -8.39 -7.03
N ASP A 13 11.76 -9.16 -6.98
CA ASP A 13 12.01 -10.15 -5.94
C ASP A 13 12.85 -9.53 -4.83
N CYS A 14 12.24 -9.29 -3.66
CA CYS A 14 12.91 -8.67 -2.52
C CYS A 14 14.04 -9.54 -1.93
N SER A 15 13.98 -10.86 -2.10
CA SER A 15 15.02 -11.76 -1.61
C SER A 15 16.27 -11.69 -2.48
N ARG A 16 16.13 -11.43 -3.77
CA ARG A 16 17.22 -11.27 -4.74
C ARG A 16 17.55 -9.83 -5.05
N MET A 17 16.71 -8.89 -4.63
CA MET A 17 16.86 -7.46 -4.92
C MET A 17 16.96 -7.15 -6.42
N GLU A 18 16.19 -7.88 -7.23
CA GLU A 18 16.19 -7.74 -8.69
C GLU A 18 14.81 -8.06 -9.28
N ILE A 19 14.61 -7.63 -10.52
CA ILE A 19 13.41 -8.00 -11.28
C ILE A 19 13.62 -9.39 -11.86
N THR A 20 12.84 -10.38 -11.40
CA THR A 20 12.98 -11.79 -11.80
C THR A 20 11.97 -12.25 -12.82
N ALA A 21 10.87 -11.50 -13.03
CA ALA A 21 9.80 -11.86 -13.93
C ALA A 21 9.10 -10.61 -14.44
N SER A 22 8.23 -10.78 -15.43
CA SER A 22 7.31 -9.73 -15.87
C SER A 22 5.90 -10.28 -15.96
N ARG A 23 4.92 -9.39 -15.83
CA ARG A 23 3.51 -9.72 -15.98
C ARG A 23 2.85 -8.79 -16.98
N ARG A 24 2.06 -9.37 -17.85
CA ARG A 24 1.28 -8.61 -18.83
C ARG A 24 -0.13 -8.39 -18.31
N ILE A 25 -0.59 -7.15 -18.39
CA ILE A 25 -1.92 -6.74 -17.96
C ILE A 25 -2.71 -6.31 -19.20
N LYS A 26 -3.87 -6.92 -19.40
CA LYS A 26 -4.78 -6.55 -20.47
C LYS A 26 -5.50 -5.25 -20.12
N ALA A 27 -5.73 -4.41 -21.12
CA ALA A 27 -6.47 -3.17 -20.95
C ALA A 27 -7.94 -3.45 -20.59
N GLY A 28 -8.53 -2.50 -19.86
CA GLY A 28 -9.93 -2.53 -19.44
C GLY A 28 -10.14 -3.15 -18.07
N GLY A 29 -11.37 -3.09 -17.59
CA GLY A 29 -11.75 -3.59 -16.28
C GLY A 29 -11.31 -2.69 -15.11
N LEU A 30 -11.43 -3.20 -13.89
CA LEU A 30 -11.02 -2.54 -12.67
C LEU A 30 -9.57 -2.91 -12.35
N VAL A 31 -8.74 -1.90 -12.11
CA VAL A 31 -7.36 -2.08 -11.67
C VAL A 31 -7.21 -1.47 -10.28
N ILE A 32 -6.74 -2.27 -9.33
CA ILE A 32 -6.45 -1.82 -7.97
C ILE A 32 -4.93 -1.84 -7.76
N VAL A 33 -4.37 -0.68 -7.40
CA VAL A 33 -2.96 -0.53 -7.04
C VAL A 33 -2.90 -0.31 -5.54
N GLU A 34 -2.17 -1.17 -4.83
CA GLU A 34 -2.02 -1.03 -3.39
C GLU A 34 -0.55 -0.95 -2.99
N GLY A 35 -0.29 -0.28 -1.89
CA GLY A 35 1.03 -0.16 -1.32
C GLY A 35 1.18 1.11 -0.49
N ALA A 36 2.14 1.12 0.42
CA ALA A 36 2.38 2.26 1.30
C ALA A 36 2.70 3.54 0.52
N TYR A 37 3.35 3.41 -0.62
CA TYR A 37 3.79 4.54 -1.45
C TYR A 37 2.96 4.71 -2.73
N ALA A 38 1.82 4.06 -2.84
CA ALA A 38 0.99 4.09 -4.04
C ALA A 38 0.43 5.48 -4.36
N LEU A 39 0.20 6.33 -3.36
CA LEU A 39 -0.35 7.67 -3.52
C LEU A 39 0.70 8.78 -3.57
N ARG A 40 1.94 8.45 -3.88
CA ARG A 40 2.98 9.49 -4.04
C ARG A 40 2.60 10.47 -5.15
N PRO A 41 3.05 11.75 -5.05
CA PRO A 41 2.58 12.81 -5.95
C PRO A 41 2.67 12.48 -7.43
N GLU A 42 3.73 11.79 -7.85
CA GLU A 42 3.98 11.45 -9.26
C GLU A 42 2.95 10.48 -9.85
N LEU A 43 2.25 9.74 -9.00
CA LEU A 43 1.27 8.72 -9.42
C LEU A 43 -0.18 9.15 -9.24
N ARG A 44 -0.45 10.24 -8.50
CA ARG A 44 -1.83 10.61 -8.12
C ARG A 44 -2.76 10.80 -9.31
N ASP A 45 -2.27 11.38 -10.39
CA ASP A 45 -3.09 11.71 -11.55
C ASP A 45 -3.53 10.51 -12.38
N ILE A 46 -2.92 9.35 -12.16
CA ILE A 46 -3.30 8.14 -12.90
C ILE A 46 -4.49 7.40 -12.28
N TYR A 47 -4.86 7.74 -11.05
CA TYR A 47 -5.95 7.07 -10.34
C TYR A 47 -7.27 7.80 -10.52
N ASP A 48 -8.35 7.05 -10.75
CA ASP A 48 -9.70 7.58 -10.76
C ASP A 48 -10.25 7.75 -9.33
N MET A 49 -9.80 6.90 -8.41
CA MET A 49 -10.16 6.98 -6.99
C MET A 49 -8.96 6.64 -6.11
N LYS A 50 -8.77 7.41 -5.06
CA LYS A 50 -7.69 7.25 -4.09
C LYS A 50 -8.26 7.00 -2.71
N ILE A 51 -7.84 5.91 -2.07
CA ILE A 51 -8.29 5.54 -0.73
C ILE A 51 -7.08 5.44 0.20
N PHE A 52 -7.16 6.10 1.34
CA PHE A 52 -6.17 5.97 2.40
C PHE A 52 -6.73 5.13 3.53
N MET A 53 -6.01 4.10 3.91
CA MET A 53 -6.40 3.20 5.00
C MET A 53 -5.58 3.50 6.24
N LYS A 54 -6.24 3.94 7.32
CA LYS A 54 -5.60 4.19 8.62
C LYS A 54 -5.78 2.99 9.52
N ILE A 55 -4.85 2.84 10.45
CA ILE A 55 -4.91 1.80 11.46
C ILE A 55 -4.27 2.30 12.75
N ASP A 56 -4.84 1.92 13.89
CA ASP A 56 -4.22 2.11 15.20
C ASP A 56 -2.87 1.38 15.28
N SER A 57 -1.86 2.03 15.89
CA SER A 57 -0.50 1.49 15.94
C SER A 57 -0.40 0.15 16.68
N GLY A 58 -1.18 -0.03 17.74
CA GLY A 58 -1.20 -1.30 18.47
C GLY A 58 -1.78 -2.44 17.65
N LEU A 59 -2.88 -2.18 16.95
CA LEU A 59 -3.50 -3.15 16.06
C LEU A 59 -2.60 -3.47 14.85
N GLN A 60 -1.92 -2.47 14.31
CA GLN A 60 -0.95 -2.65 13.24
C GLN A 60 0.18 -3.58 13.67
N GLU A 61 0.74 -3.37 14.85
CA GLU A 61 1.80 -4.22 15.39
C GLU A 61 1.33 -5.66 15.59
N GLN A 62 0.13 -5.87 16.13
CA GLN A 62 -0.46 -7.19 16.27
C GLN A 62 -0.59 -7.92 14.94
N ARG A 63 -1.08 -7.24 13.91
CA ARG A 63 -1.25 -7.82 12.57
C ARG A 63 0.08 -8.16 11.92
N ILE A 64 1.06 -7.30 12.04
CA ILE A 64 2.40 -7.53 11.49
C ILE A 64 3.06 -8.71 12.21
N THR A 65 2.98 -8.77 13.52
CA THR A 65 3.52 -9.87 14.32
C THR A 65 2.88 -11.20 13.95
N ALA A 66 1.56 -11.23 13.80
CA ALA A 66 0.84 -12.44 13.41
C ALA A 66 1.21 -12.93 12.00
N ARG A 67 1.47 -12.00 11.08
CA ARG A 67 1.79 -12.32 9.68
C ARG A 67 3.25 -12.67 9.45
N ASN A 68 4.16 -11.94 10.07
CA ASN A 68 5.60 -11.99 9.75
C ASN A 68 6.50 -12.47 10.90
N GLY A 69 5.97 -12.62 12.12
CA GLY A 69 6.74 -12.96 13.31
C GLY A 69 7.31 -11.75 14.03
N SER A 70 7.76 -11.95 15.27
CA SER A 70 8.19 -10.88 16.16
C SER A 70 9.47 -10.16 15.71
N GLU A 71 10.41 -10.86 15.08
CA GLU A 71 11.66 -10.24 14.60
C GLU A 71 11.40 -9.28 13.44
N LYS A 72 10.58 -9.70 12.49
CA LYS A 72 10.19 -8.83 11.36
C LYS A 72 9.32 -7.67 11.85
N ALA A 73 8.43 -7.91 12.82
CA ALA A 73 7.64 -6.85 13.43
C ALA A 73 8.52 -5.77 14.06
N LYS A 74 9.63 -6.16 14.69
CA LYS A 74 10.60 -5.21 15.23
C LYS A 74 11.22 -4.34 14.13
N THR A 75 11.60 -4.91 13.00
CA THR A 75 12.12 -4.17 11.85
C THR A 75 11.08 -3.20 11.30
N PHE A 76 9.83 -3.61 11.17
CA PHE A 76 8.74 -2.73 10.77
C PHE A 76 8.58 -1.55 11.71
N ARG A 77 8.55 -1.81 13.03
CA ARG A 77 8.38 -0.78 14.05
C ARG A 77 9.53 0.23 14.08
N GLU A 78 10.76 -0.24 13.96
CA GLU A 78 11.95 0.61 14.09
C GLU A 78 12.35 1.32 12.80
N LYS A 79 12.04 0.75 11.66
CA LYS A 79 12.51 1.24 10.35
C LYS A 79 11.38 1.60 9.40
N TRP A 80 10.53 0.65 9.04
CA TRP A 80 9.57 0.83 7.96
C TRP A 80 8.42 1.76 8.34
N ILE A 81 7.83 1.58 9.51
CA ILE A 81 6.69 2.41 9.94
C ILE A 81 7.08 3.87 10.12
N PRO A 82 8.21 4.21 10.79
CA PRO A 82 8.64 5.61 10.87
C PRO A 82 8.89 6.24 9.49
N MET A 83 9.44 5.51 8.55
CA MET A 83 9.65 6.00 7.18
C MET A 83 8.32 6.27 6.47
N GLU A 84 7.36 5.37 6.60
CA GLU A 84 6.02 5.53 6.02
C GLU A 84 5.29 6.72 6.64
N MET A 85 5.34 6.87 7.95
CA MET A 85 4.71 7.99 8.66
C MET A 85 5.30 9.34 8.23
N ALA A 86 6.61 9.42 8.10
CA ALA A 86 7.28 10.63 7.61
C ALA A 86 6.86 10.95 6.17
N TYR A 87 6.75 9.95 5.32
CA TYR A 87 6.28 10.06 3.95
C TYR A 87 4.83 10.56 3.89
N PHE A 88 3.93 9.96 4.65
CA PHE A 88 2.51 10.36 4.68
C PHE A 88 2.35 11.82 5.10
N LYS A 89 3.11 12.25 6.09
CA LYS A 89 3.09 13.63 6.56
C LYS A 89 3.69 14.60 5.53
N ALA A 90 4.85 14.26 4.97
CA ALA A 90 5.57 15.13 4.04
C ALA A 90 4.76 15.44 2.78
N PHE A 91 3.98 14.49 2.30
CA PHE A 91 3.21 14.61 1.05
C PHE A 91 1.71 14.74 1.25
N ASP A 92 1.24 14.94 2.48
CA ASP A 92 -0.19 15.08 2.81
C ASP A 92 -1.06 13.97 2.19
N ILE A 93 -0.61 12.73 2.31
CA ILE A 93 -1.25 11.58 1.65
C ILE A 93 -2.72 11.43 2.05
N GLU A 94 -3.04 11.57 3.34
CA GLU A 94 -4.41 11.46 3.81
C GLU A 94 -5.33 12.52 3.19
N LYS A 95 -4.86 13.76 3.07
CA LYS A 95 -5.62 14.84 2.45
C LYS A 95 -5.79 14.66 0.95
N ALA A 96 -4.84 14.01 0.30
CA ALA A 96 -4.90 13.74 -1.14
C ALA A 96 -5.86 12.60 -1.49
N ALA A 97 -6.27 11.78 -0.52
CA ALA A 97 -7.19 10.67 -0.74
C ALA A 97 -8.63 11.17 -0.88
N ASP A 98 -9.40 10.48 -1.72
CA ASP A 98 -10.83 10.75 -1.90
C ASP A 98 -11.66 10.17 -0.76
N ALA A 99 -11.18 9.10 -0.13
CA ALA A 99 -11.81 8.47 1.02
C ALA A 99 -10.74 7.99 2.00
N VAL A 100 -11.09 8.01 3.29
CA VAL A 100 -10.24 7.49 4.37
C VAL A 100 -11.02 6.40 5.09
N ILE A 101 -10.42 5.20 5.16
CA ILE A 101 -11.01 4.07 5.87
C ILE A 101 -10.17 3.81 7.13
N ASP A 102 -10.82 3.88 8.30
CA ASP A 102 -10.16 3.61 9.56
C ASP A 102 -10.36 2.14 9.95
N GLN A 103 -9.28 1.38 9.89
CA GLN A 103 -9.25 -0.04 10.21
C GLN A 103 -9.26 -0.35 11.71
N SER A 104 -9.21 0.66 12.55
CA SER A 104 -9.27 0.50 14.01
C SER A 104 -10.63 0.01 14.48
N PHE A 105 -11.69 0.19 13.68
CA PHE A 105 -13.03 -0.34 13.94
C PHE A 105 -13.13 -1.80 13.48
N LYS A 106 -12.52 -2.67 14.24
CA LYS A 106 -12.31 -4.07 13.90
C LYS A 106 -13.59 -4.88 13.62
N GLU A 107 -14.67 -4.61 14.33
CA GLU A 107 -15.92 -5.36 14.18
C GLU A 107 -16.57 -5.19 12.81
N SER A 108 -16.45 -4.01 12.22
CA SER A 108 -16.98 -3.73 10.88
C SER A 108 -16.30 -4.56 9.81
N TRP A 109 -15.04 -4.86 10.00
CA TRP A 109 -14.23 -5.62 9.06
C TRP A 109 -14.53 -7.12 9.07
N GLN A 110 -14.78 -7.68 10.24
CA GLN A 110 -15.00 -9.11 10.39
C GLN A 110 -16.35 -9.57 9.85
N LYS A 111 -17.27 -8.63 9.61
CA LYS A 111 -18.59 -8.93 9.05
C LYS A 111 -18.64 -8.86 7.52
N LEU A 112 -17.56 -8.38 6.93
CA LEU A 112 -17.39 -8.33 5.48
C LEU A 112 -16.72 -9.60 4.97
#